data_54624e103edad8de48202e898502b4e5
#
_entry.id   54624e103edad8de48202e898502b4e5
#
_cell.length_a   1.000
_cell.length_b   1.000
_cell.length_c   1.000
_cell.angle_alpha   90.00
_cell.angle_beta   90.00
_cell.angle_gamma   90.00
#
_symmetry.space_group_name_H-M   'P 1'
#
loop_
_entity.id
_entity.type
_entity.pdbx_description
1 polymer ?
#
loop_
_entity_poly.entity_id
_entity_poly.type
_entity_poly.pdbx_seq_one_letter_code
_entity_poly.pdbx_strand_id
1 'polypeptide(L)'
;MKRRVVITGLGAVTPIGNTVEEFWEGVRKGACGIGTITKFDTTEYKVHLAGEVKGFVAKERMDFKAARRMGTFSQYAVAAAKEAFADAGISMEEEDPFRVGVLVGSGVGDLAACEQAKAKIDAGNPSRVNPFTVPVMIANMAAGNVAIALGAKGKCTSVVTACATGTHCIGDAFRAIQYNDADICVAGGAESAITPVGVAGFSALTALSETEDPMRASIPFDKDRNGFVMGEGAGILVLEELEHAKKRGAKIYAEVVGYGATCDAYHITSPLEDGSGAARAMELAMEEVEVKPEEVTYINAHGTSTHHNDLFETRAIKKAFGDAAEHVLINSTKSMIGHLLGAAGGVEAVVCAKSIQDGFVHQTIGTKETDEECDLNYCIGAPVETDVKLAMSNSLGFGGHNAVLLFRKYE
;
A
#
# COMPACT_ATOMS: atom_id res chain seq x y z
N MET A 1 8.66 -1.19 -29.39
CA MET A 1 8.31 -0.24 -28.33
C MET A 1 7.64 -1.03 -27.20
N LYS A 2 7.89 -0.67 -25.96
CA LYS A 2 7.14 -1.23 -24.82
C LYS A 2 5.69 -0.74 -24.89
N ARG A 3 4.74 -1.56 -24.44
CA ARG A 3 3.32 -1.16 -24.36
C ARG A 3 3.13 -0.15 -23.23
N ARG A 4 2.25 0.83 -23.42
CA ARG A 4 1.88 1.79 -22.38
C ARG A 4 0.85 1.18 -21.44
N VAL A 5 0.91 1.55 -20.16
CA VAL A 5 0.09 0.95 -19.10
C VAL A 5 -0.65 2.04 -18.35
N VAL A 6 -1.96 1.93 -18.29
CA VAL A 6 -2.85 2.90 -17.64
C VAL A 6 -3.60 2.27 -16.47
N ILE A 7 -4.04 3.10 -15.55
CA ILE A 7 -4.90 2.73 -14.43
C ILE A 7 -6.34 3.02 -14.84
N THR A 8 -7.16 1.97 -14.92
CA THR A 8 -8.58 2.09 -15.31
C THR A 8 -9.54 1.85 -14.17
N GLY A 9 -9.11 1.24 -13.07
CA GLY A 9 -9.94 1.02 -11.90
C GLY A 9 -9.17 1.06 -10.59
N LEU A 10 -9.87 1.49 -9.55
CA LEU A 10 -9.35 1.63 -8.19
C LEU A 10 -10.26 0.92 -7.19
N GLY A 11 -9.67 0.33 -6.15
CA GLY A 11 -10.40 -0.26 -5.03
C GLY A 11 -9.62 -0.12 -3.73
N ALA A 12 -10.33 0.13 -2.63
CA ALA A 12 -9.72 0.35 -1.33
C ALA A 12 -10.58 -0.16 -0.18
N VAL A 13 -9.90 -0.70 0.84
CA VAL A 13 -10.43 -0.95 2.18
C VAL A 13 -9.40 -0.41 3.16
N THR A 14 -9.77 0.58 3.98
CA THR A 14 -8.85 1.30 4.85
C THR A 14 -9.49 1.67 6.18
N PRO A 15 -8.72 2.11 7.19
CA PRO A 15 -9.26 2.58 8.47
C PRO A 15 -10.21 3.79 8.39
N ILE A 16 -10.22 4.52 7.27
CA ILE A 16 -11.06 5.71 7.05
C ILE A 16 -12.06 5.58 5.91
N GLY A 17 -12.22 4.38 5.34
CA GLY A 17 -13.22 4.10 4.30
C GLY A 17 -13.07 2.70 3.73
N ASN A 18 -14.19 2.04 3.41
CA ASN A 18 -14.26 0.69 2.87
C ASN A 18 -14.48 0.67 1.34
N THR A 19 -14.51 1.86 0.73
CA THR A 19 -14.52 2.09 -0.72
C THR A 19 -13.53 3.20 -1.06
N VAL A 20 -13.16 3.33 -2.33
CA VAL A 20 -12.30 4.44 -2.79
C VAL A 20 -12.96 5.78 -2.54
N GLU A 21 -14.28 5.89 -2.72
CA GLU A 21 -15.02 7.12 -2.49
C GLU A 21 -14.97 7.55 -1.02
N GLU A 22 -15.30 6.65 -0.08
CA GLU A 22 -15.24 6.91 1.36
C GLU A 22 -13.80 7.22 1.81
N PHE A 23 -12.84 6.44 1.34
CA PHE A 23 -11.43 6.63 1.65
C PHE A 23 -10.95 8.00 1.19
N TRP A 24 -11.22 8.37 -0.07
CA TRP A 24 -10.79 9.66 -0.63
C TRP A 24 -11.47 10.86 0.04
N GLU A 25 -12.75 10.72 0.41
CA GLU A 25 -13.44 11.72 1.21
C GLU A 25 -12.77 11.90 2.59
N GLY A 26 -12.41 10.79 3.24
CA GLY A 26 -11.64 10.80 4.50
C GLY A 26 -10.28 11.48 4.33
N VAL A 27 -9.55 11.17 3.25
CA VAL A 27 -8.25 11.78 2.91
C VAL A 27 -8.39 13.31 2.72
N ARG A 28 -9.39 13.75 1.96
CA ARG A 28 -9.65 15.18 1.73
C ARG A 28 -9.98 15.94 3.01
N LYS A 29 -10.65 15.31 3.95
CA LYS A 29 -11.00 15.88 5.28
C LYS A 29 -9.84 15.82 6.28
N GLY A 30 -8.75 15.11 5.99
CA GLY A 30 -7.69 14.86 6.95
C GLY A 30 -8.15 13.97 8.11
N ALA A 31 -8.99 12.97 7.84
CA ALA A 31 -9.54 12.08 8.86
C ALA A 31 -8.44 11.19 9.47
N CYS A 32 -8.48 11.02 10.80
CA CYS A 32 -7.63 10.08 11.51
C CYS A 32 -8.37 8.75 11.71
N GLY A 33 -7.83 7.67 11.11
CA GLY A 33 -8.35 6.31 11.25
C GLY A 33 -7.76 5.54 12.43
N ILE A 34 -6.73 6.10 13.08
CA ILE A 34 -6.06 5.49 14.23
C ILE A 34 -6.96 5.57 15.45
N GLY A 35 -6.98 4.51 16.25
CA GLY A 35 -7.76 4.45 17.48
C GLY A 35 -7.33 3.26 18.33
N THR A 36 -7.99 3.10 19.47
CA THR A 36 -7.70 1.98 20.38
C THR A 36 -7.97 0.64 19.69
N ILE A 37 -7.04 -0.31 19.85
CA ILE A 37 -7.18 -1.67 19.35
C ILE A 37 -8.41 -2.32 20.02
N THR A 38 -9.31 -2.86 19.21
CA THR A 38 -10.56 -3.48 19.68
C THR A 38 -10.59 -4.99 19.46
N LYS A 39 -9.67 -5.55 18.69
CA LYS A 39 -9.64 -6.96 18.28
C LYS A 39 -9.21 -7.92 19.39
N PHE A 40 -8.47 -7.43 20.39
CA PHE A 40 -8.01 -8.19 21.54
C PHE A 40 -7.71 -7.26 22.73
N ASP A 41 -7.58 -7.82 23.93
CA ASP A 41 -7.22 -7.08 25.13
C ASP A 41 -5.74 -6.66 25.08
N THR A 42 -5.47 -5.36 25.17
CA THR A 42 -4.13 -4.78 25.11
C THR A 42 -3.61 -4.34 26.48
N THR A 43 -4.29 -4.67 27.59
CA THR A 43 -3.92 -4.22 28.95
C THR A 43 -2.45 -4.51 29.31
N GLU A 44 -1.93 -5.66 28.85
CA GLU A 44 -0.53 -6.08 29.11
C GLU A 44 0.44 -5.64 28.00
N TYR A 45 -0.01 -4.90 27.01
CA TYR A 45 0.82 -4.39 25.90
C TYR A 45 1.24 -2.95 26.17
N LYS A 46 2.38 -2.56 25.62
CA LYS A 46 2.82 -1.15 25.61
C LYS A 46 2.14 -0.32 24.55
N VAL A 47 1.60 -0.96 23.51
CA VAL A 47 0.96 -0.33 22.36
C VAL A 47 -0.53 -0.60 22.41
N HIS A 48 -1.31 0.48 22.37
CA HIS A 48 -2.77 0.42 22.50
C HIS A 48 -3.50 0.92 21.25
N LEU A 49 -2.78 1.51 20.29
CA LEU A 49 -3.37 2.15 19.11
C LEU A 49 -3.03 1.39 17.82
N ALA A 50 -3.99 1.34 16.90
CA ALA A 50 -3.83 0.83 15.54
C ALA A 50 -4.82 1.50 14.59
N GLY A 51 -4.55 1.42 13.28
CA GLY A 51 -5.48 1.74 12.21
C GLY A 51 -6.31 0.52 11.83
N GLU A 52 -7.34 0.20 12.59
CA GLU A 52 -8.25 -0.91 12.30
C GLU A 52 -9.28 -0.52 11.23
N VAL A 53 -9.61 -1.43 10.33
CA VAL A 53 -10.73 -1.30 9.39
C VAL A 53 -12.04 -1.36 10.17
N LYS A 54 -12.89 -0.36 9.99
CA LYS A 54 -14.14 -0.19 10.73
C LYS A 54 -15.34 -0.51 9.83
N GLY A 55 -16.34 -1.24 10.38
CA GLY A 55 -17.62 -1.47 9.70
C GLY A 55 -17.54 -2.37 8.46
N PHE A 56 -16.46 -3.05 8.21
CA PHE A 56 -16.34 -3.98 7.09
C PHE A 56 -17.16 -5.26 7.32
N VAL A 57 -18.06 -5.56 6.40
CA VAL A 57 -18.94 -6.74 6.45
C VAL A 57 -18.74 -7.57 5.19
N ALA A 58 -17.92 -8.63 5.28
CA ALA A 58 -17.52 -9.44 4.12
C ALA A 58 -18.69 -9.98 3.28
N LYS A 59 -19.80 -10.42 3.93
CA LYS A 59 -21.00 -10.96 3.24
C LYS A 59 -21.72 -9.95 2.33
N GLU A 60 -21.46 -8.66 2.51
CA GLU A 60 -22.03 -7.59 1.67
C GLU A 60 -21.17 -7.31 0.43
N ARG A 61 -19.91 -7.78 0.47
CA ARG A 61 -18.93 -7.52 -0.58
C ARG A 61 -18.59 -8.76 -1.42
N MET A 62 -18.88 -9.97 -0.91
CA MET A 62 -18.56 -11.23 -1.58
C MET A 62 -19.47 -12.37 -1.13
N ASP A 63 -19.41 -13.53 -1.82
CA ASP A 63 -20.14 -14.73 -1.42
C ASP A 63 -19.78 -15.14 0.02
N PHE A 64 -20.81 -15.41 0.83
CA PHE A 64 -20.65 -15.72 2.24
C PHE A 64 -19.86 -17.03 2.49
N LYS A 65 -20.05 -18.05 1.63
CA LYS A 65 -19.37 -19.34 1.80
C LYS A 65 -17.88 -19.20 1.44
N ALA A 66 -17.57 -18.38 0.43
CA ALA A 66 -16.21 -18.05 0.06
C ALA A 66 -15.52 -17.24 1.17
N ALA A 67 -16.16 -16.19 1.69
CA ALA A 67 -15.63 -15.35 2.75
C ALA A 67 -15.19 -16.16 3.99
N ARG A 68 -15.98 -17.18 4.40
CA ARG A 68 -15.67 -18.05 5.54
C ARG A 68 -14.43 -18.94 5.36
N ARG A 69 -13.90 -19.06 4.15
CA ARG A 69 -12.69 -19.82 3.80
C ARG A 69 -11.48 -18.93 3.52
N MET A 70 -11.62 -17.64 3.75
CA MET A 70 -10.57 -16.64 3.53
C MET A 70 -10.11 -16.05 4.85
N GLY A 71 -8.81 -15.76 4.96
CA GLY A 71 -8.27 -14.88 5.98
C GLY A 71 -8.75 -13.44 5.77
N THR A 72 -8.72 -12.63 6.81
CA THR A 72 -9.23 -11.26 6.77
C THR A 72 -8.52 -10.43 5.70
N PHE A 73 -7.19 -10.54 5.55
CA PHE A 73 -6.45 -9.86 4.49
C PHE A 73 -6.94 -10.24 3.09
N SER A 74 -7.27 -11.52 2.87
CA SER A 74 -7.83 -11.98 1.59
C SER A 74 -9.24 -11.46 1.36
N GLN A 75 -10.05 -11.30 2.41
CA GLN A 75 -11.38 -10.67 2.29
C GLN A 75 -11.26 -9.20 1.88
N TYR A 76 -10.32 -8.46 2.46
CA TYR A 76 -10.03 -7.07 2.07
C TYR A 76 -9.55 -7.01 0.60
N ALA A 77 -8.63 -7.90 0.21
CA ALA A 77 -8.15 -7.99 -1.17
C ALA A 77 -9.27 -8.23 -2.18
N VAL A 78 -10.14 -9.22 -1.91
CA VAL A 78 -11.26 -9.55 -2.81
C VAL A 78 -12.28 -8.41 -2.88
N ALA A 79 -12.58 -7.75 -1.75
CA ALA A 79 -13.51 -6.62 -1.74
C ALA A 79 -12.97 -5.44 -2.56
N ALA A 80 -11.72 -5.05 -2.35
CA ALA A 80 -11.07 -3.97 -3.09
C ALA A 80 -10.87 -4.34 -4.57
N ALA A 81 -10.53 -5.60 -4.88
CA ALA A 81 -10.36 -6.05 -6.27
C ALA A 81 -11.68 -6.03 -7.06
N LYS A 82 -12.79 -6.45 -6.44
CA LYS A 82 -14.10 -6.36 -7.06
C LYS A 82 -14.56 -4.94 -7.29
N GLU A 83 -14.27 -4.03 -6.37
CA GLU A 83 -14.49 -2.60 -6.54
C GLU A 83 -13.68 -2.05 -7.71
N ALA A 84 -12.35 -2.30 -7.74
CA ALA A 84 -11.48 -1.84 -8.81
C ALA A 84 -11.90 -2.37 -10.19
N PHE A 85 -12.31 -3.63 -10.26
CA PHE A 85 -12.75 -4.27 -11.48
C PHE A 85 -14.08 -3.71 -12.00
N ALA A 86 -15.01 -3.42 -11.08
CA ALA A 86 -16.28 -2.76 -11.40
C ALA A 86 -16.06 -1.29 -11.82
N ASP A 87 -15.19 -0.56 -11.13
CA ASP A 87 -14.81 0.81 -11.49
C ASP A 87 -14.14 0.89 -12.86
N ALA A 88 -13.32 -0.11 -13.21
CA ALA A 88 -12.75 -0.25 -14.55
C ALA A 88 -13.81 -0.52 -15.64
N GLY A 89 -15.00 -0.97 -15.28
CA GLY A 89 -16.06 -1.34 -16.23
C GLY A 89 -15.70 -2.55 -17.09
N ILE A 90 -14.90 -3.50 -16.56
CA ILE A 90 -14.49 -4.69 -17.28
C ILE A 90 -15.51 -5.82 -17.08
N SER A 91 -15.88 -6.49 -18.16
CA SER A 91 -16.68 -7.71 -18.16
C SER A 91 -15.81 -8.89 -18.61
N MET A 92 -15.65 -9.90 -17.74
CA MET A 92 -14.91 -11.12 -18.08
C MET A 92 -15.52 -11.93 -19.22
N GLU A 93 -16.77 -11.67 -19.61
CA GLU A 93 -17.42 -12.30 -20.76
C GLU A 93 -16.86 -11.75 -22.09
N GLU A 94 -16.29 -10.53 -22.06
CA GLU A 94 -15.73 -9.85 -23.21
C GLU A 94 -14.21 -9.98 -23.29
N GLU A 95 -13.56 -10.55 -22.26
CA GLU A 95 -12.12 -10.64 -22.15
C GLU A 95 -11.60 -12.09 -22.35
N ASP A 96 -10.37 -12.20 -22.83
CA ASP A 96 -9.64 -13.47 -22.70
C ASP A 96 -9.16 -13.64 -21.25
N PRO A 97 -9.74 -14.58 -20.46
CA PRO A 97 -9.39 -14.73 -19.07
C PRO A 97 -7.91 -15.11 -18.85
N PHE A 98 -7.22 -15.68 -19.86
CA PHE A 98 -5.80 -15.97 -19.80
C PHE A 98 -4.91 -14.74 -20.02
N ARG A 99 -5.49 -13.62 -20.45
CA ARG A 99 -4.83 -12.32 -20.58
C ARG A 99 -5.09 -11.38 -19.39
N VAL A 100 -5.89 -11.83 -18.40
CA VAL A 100 -6.16 -11.10 -17.16
C VAL A 100 -5.33 -11.71 -16.03
N GLY A 101 -4.30 -10.98 -15.57
CA GLY A 101 -3.40 -11.37 -14.50
C GLY A 101 -3.83 -10.84 -13.13
N VAL A 102 -3.33 -11.47 -12.06
CA VAL A 102 -3.52 -11.02 -10.67
C VAL A 102 -2.17 -11.05 -9.95
N LEU A 103 -1.72 -9.87 -9.50
CA LEU A 103 -0.49 -9.70 -8.74
C LEU A 103 -0.82 -8.95 -7.44
N VAL A 104 -1.23 -9.69 -6.41
CA VAL A 104 -1.64 -9.13 -5.12
C VAL A 104 -0.89 -9.82 -4.00
N GLY A 105 -0.21 -9.03 -3.16
CA GLY A 105 0.63 -9.53 -2.09
C GLY A 105 0.11 -9.21 -0.70
N SER A 106 0.69 -9.89 0.29
CA SER A 106 0.61 -9.58 1.72
C SER A 106 2.00 -9.75 2.30
N GLY A 107 2.41 -8.86 3.19
CA GLY A 107 3.73 -8.92 3.82
C GLY A 107 3.83 -10.05 4.85
N VAL A 108 2.72 -10.41 5.50
CA VAL A 108 2.70 -11.33 6.64
C VAL A 108 1.76 -12.52 6.43
N GLY A 109 0.69 -12.35 5.68
CA GLY A 109 -0.40 -13.33 5.61
C GLY A 109 -1.33 -13.26 6.84
N ASP A 110 -2.04 -14.35 7.15
CA ASP A 110 -3.00 -14.37 8.27
C ASP A 110 -2.38 -14.95 9.55
N LEU A 111 -1.82 -14.07 10.41
CA LEU A 111 -1.30 -14.46 11.72
C LEU A 111 -2.41 -14.98 12.64
N ALA A 112 -3.63 -14.45 12.56
CA ALA A 112 -4.74 -14.90 13.39
C ALA A 112 -5.08 -16.36 13.15
N ALA A 113 -4.96 -16.87 11.92
CA ALA A 113 -5.15 -18.29 11.60
C ALA A 113 -4.09 -19.16 12.31
N CYS A 114 -2.82 -18.70 12.36
CA CYS A 114 -1.75 -19.39 13.10
C CYS A 114 -2.01 -19.40 14.60
N GLU A 115 -2.39 -18.27 15.18
CA GLU A 115 -2.71 -18.12 16.61
C GLU A 115 -3.85 -19.04 17.02
N GLN A 116 -4.95 -19.05 16.23
CA GLN A 116 -6.09 -19.92 16.47
C GLN A 116 -5.75 -21.41 16.37
N ALA A 117 -4.92 -21.78 15.39
CA ALA A 117 -4.45 -23.16 15.24
C ALA A 117 -3.58 -23.57 16.45
N LYS A 118 -2.63 -22.71 16.85
CA LYS A 118 -1.76 -22.93 18.01
C LYS A 118 -2.58 -23.08 19.29
N ALA A 119 -3.55 -22.24 19.54
CA ALA A 119 -4.44 -22.34 20.71
C ALA A 119 -5.20 -23.68 20.77
N LYS A 120 -5.63 -24.24 19.63
CA LYS A 120 -6.24 -25.58 19.59
C LYS A 120 -5.25 -26.69 19.97
N ILE A 121 -4.03 -26.60 19.47
CA ILE A 121 -2.95 -27.55 19.77
C ILE A 121 -2.60 -27.52 21.27
N ASP A 122 -2.43 -26.33 21.84
CA ASP A 122 -2.08 -26.13 23.25
C ASP A 122 -3.19 -26.65 24.19
N ALA A 123 -4.44 -26.53 23.78
CA ALA A 123 -5.58 -27.10 24.49
C ALA A 123 -5.70 -28.65 24.34
N GLY A 124 -4.71 -29.32 23.74
CA GLY A 124 -4.70 -30.77 23.54
C GLY A 124 -5.65 -31.28 22.43
N ASN A 125 -6.09 -30.40 21.54
CA ASN A 125 -7.08 -30.72 20.50
C ASN A 125 -6.54 -30.51 19.07
N PRO A 126 -5.41 -31.13 18.65
CA PRO A 126 -4.82 -30.89 17.32
C PRO A 126 -5.75 -31.29 16.17
N SER A 127 -6.62 -32.29 16.39
CA SER A 127 -7.63 -32.70 15.39
C SER A 127 -8.75 -31.70 15.15
N ARG A 128 -8.86 -30.65 15.99
CA ARG A 128 -9.82 -29.56 15.85
C ARG A 128 -9.25 -28.31 15.15
N VAL A 129 -8.00 -28.37 14.69
CA VAL A 129 -7.42 -27.32 13.84
C VAL A 129 -8.25 -27.24 12.56
N ASN A 130 -8.54 -26.01 12.12
CA ASN A 130 -9.30 -25.78 10.88
C ASN A 130 -8.58 -26.41 9.67
N PRO A 131 -9.23 -27.27 8.88
CA PRO A 131 -8.61 -27.90 7.70
C PRO A 131 -8.12 -26.88 6.66
N PHE A 132 -8.65 -25.65 6.68
CA PHE A 132 -8.22 -24.55 5.81
C PHE A 132 -7.14 -23.66 6.44
N THR A 133 -6.58 -23.99 7.62
CA THR A 133 -5.57 -23.15 8.28
C THR A 133 -4.42 -22.77 7.34
N VAL A 134 -3.84 -23.73 6.63
CA VAL A 134 -2.73 -23.43 5.71
C VAL A 134 -3.16 -22.57 4.53
N PRO A 135 -4.22 -22.91 3.76
CA PRO A 135 -4.73 -22.02 2.71
C PRO A 135 -5.17 -20.63 3.19
N VAL A 136 -5.64 -20.49 4.42
CA VAL A 136 -6.03 -19.19 4.98
C VAL A 136 -4.80 -18.35 5.34
N MET A 137 -3.75 -19.00 5.87
CA MET A 137 -2.58 -18.35 6.45
C MET A 137 -1.60 -17.78 5.40
N ILE A 138 -1.40 -18.50 4.28
CA ILE A 138 -0.29 -18.18 3.36
C ILE A 138 -0.55 -16.92 2.54
N ALA A 139 0.49 -16.07 2.41
CA ALA A 139 0.40 -14.72 1.84
C ALA A 139 -0.10 -14.67 0.37
N ASN A 140 0.20 -15.71 -0.44
CA ASN A 140 -0.22 -15.76 -1.84
C ASN A 140 -1.75 -15.95 -2.03
N MET A 141 -2.49 -16.23 -0.95
CA MET A 141 -3.93 -16.47 -1.08
C MET A 141 -4.75 -15.20 -1.28
N ALA A 142 -4.18 -14.01 -1.04
CA ALA A 142 -4.79 -12.78 -1.53
C ALA A 142 -4.95 -12.83 -3.05
N ALA A 143 -3.87 -13.09 -3.80
CA ALA A 143 -3.91 -13.23 -5.26
C ALA A 143 -4.81 -14.39 -5.72
N GLY A 144 -4.67 -15.56 -5.09
CA GLY A 144 -5.48 -16.74 -5.44
C GLY A 144 -6.97 -16.52 -5.27
N ASN A 145 -7.40 -15.92 -4.16
CA ASN A 145 -8.83 -15.63 -3.92
C ASN A 145 -9.37 -14.53 -4.84
N VAL A 146 -8.56 -13.51 -5.17
CA VAL A 146 -8.92 -12.48 -6.16
C VAL A 146 -9.10 -13.11 -7.54
N ALA A 147 -8.16 -13.95 -7.98
CA ALA A 147 -8.24 -14.64 -9.28
C ALA A 147 -9.51 -15.51 -9.37
N ILE A 148 -9.83 -16.29 -8.31
CA ILE A 148 -11.05 -17.10 -8.24
C ILE A 148 -12.31 -16.21 -8.30
N ALA A 149 -12.33 -15.12 -7.53
CA ALA A 149 -13.48 -14.22 -7.44
C ALA A 149 -13.80 -13.49 -8.75
N LEU A 150 -12.77 -13.18 -9.54
CA LEU A 150 -12.90 -12.48 -10.83
C LEU A 150 -12.96 -13.43 -12.04
N GLY A 151 -12.56 -14.69 -11.88
CA GLY A 151 -12.43 -15.62 -13.01
C GLY A 151 -11.18 -15.38 -13.85
N ALA A 152 -10.17 -14.65 -13.33
CA ALA A 152 -8.93 -14.37 -14.01
C ALA A 152 -8.03 -15.63 -14.06
N LYS A 153 -7.53 -15.99 -15.25
CA LYS A 153 -6.75 -17.22 -15.50
C LYS A 153 -5.35 -16.95 -16.03
N GLY A 154 -4.96 -15.68 -16.14
CA GLY A 154 -3.60 -15.30 -16.51
C GLY A 154 -2.61 -15.53 -15.37
N LYS A 155 -1.45 -14.87 -15.43
CA LYS A 155 -0.43 -14.92 -14.37
C LYS A 155 -1.06 -14.56 -13.02
N CYS A 156 -1.03 -15.51 -12.07
CA CYS A 156 -1.49 -15.27 -10.70
C CYS A 156 -0.31 -15.49 -9.74
N THR A 157 0.18 -14.41 -9.12
CA THR A 157 1.36 -14.47 -8.24
C THR A 157 1.28 -13.43 -7.12
N SER A 158 2.11 -13.60 -6.11
CA SER A 158 2.28 -12.69 -4.99
C SER A 158 3.77 -12.44 -4.82
N VAL A 159 4.16 -11.18 -4.78
CA VAL A 159 5.48 -10.77 -4.30
C VAL A 159 5.37 -10.52 -2.81
N VAL A 160 6.37 -10.93 -2.03
CA VAL A 160 6.42 -10.71 -0.59
C VAL A 160 7.74 -10.00 -0.26
N THR A 161 7.65 -8.71 0.00
CA THR A 161 8.79 -7.81 0.28
C THR A 161 8.47 -6.87 1.44
N ALA A 162 7.86 -7.43 2.49
CA ALA A 162 7.43 -6.70 3.68
C ALA A 162 6.60 -5.46 3.31
N CYS A 163 7.00 -4.26 3.76
CA CYS A 163 6.25 -3.02 3.52
C CYS A 163 6.25 -2.56 2.05
N ALA A 164 7.13 -3.09 1.20
CA ALA A 164 7.19 -2.77 -0.23
C ALA A 164 6.36 -3.73 -1.11
N THR A 165 5.69 -4.70 -0.52
CA THR A 165 4.94 -5.77 -1.21
C THR A 165 3.95 -5.24 -2.26
N GLY A 166 3.07 -4.32 -1.86
CA GLY A 166 2.04 -3.77 -2.76
C GLY A 166 2.64 -3.02 -3.95
N THR A 167 3.68 -2.23 -3.70
CA THR A 167 4.41 -1.47 -4.73
C THR A 167 5.11 -2.39 -5.72
N HIS A 168 5.79 -3.44 -5.23
CA HIS A 168 6.41 -4.45 -6.10
C HIS A 168 5.36 -5.21 -6.92
N CYS A 169 4.21 -5.59 -6.33
CA CYS A 169 3.13 -6.24 -7.07
C CYS A 169 2.61 -5.37 -8.23
N ILE A 170 2.45 -4.06 -7.99
CA ILE A 170 2.04 -3.10 -9.03
C ILE A 170 3.14 -2.96 -10.09
N GLY A 171 4.40 -2.82 -9.67
CA GLY A 171 5.55 -2.72 -10.58
C GLY A 171 5.72 -3.96 -11.46
N ASP A 172 5.58 -5.16 -10.91
CA ASP A 172 5.66 -6.42 -11.67
C ASP A 172 4.46 -6.60 -12.59
N ALA A 173 3.26 -6.12 -12.20
CA ALA A 173 2.09 -6.09 -13.08
C ALA A 173 2.29 -5.11 -14.25
N PHE A 174 2.84 -3.92 -13.99
CA PHE A 174 3.26 -2.98 -15.01
C PHE A 174 4.22 -3.64 -16.01
N ARG A 175 5.25 -4.37 -15.54
CA ARG A 175 6.17 -5.11 -16.42
C ARG A 175 5.45 -6.19 -17.22
N ALA A 176 4.54 -6.96 -16.61
CA ALA A 176 3.81 -8.01 -17.31
C ALA A 176 3.01 -7.45 -18.50
N ILE A 177 2.37 -6.28 -18.35
CA ILE A 177 1.65 -5.63 -19.44
C ILE A 177 2.64 -5.04 -20.47
N GLN A 178 3.70 -4.34 -20.04
CA GLN A 178 4.72 -3.78 -20.93
C GLN A 178 5.33 -4.82 -21.88
N TYR A 179 5.59 -6.03 -21.35
CA TYR A 179 6.20 -7.14 -22.11
C TYR A 179 5.19 -8.06 -22.77
N ASN A 180 3.90 -7.70 -22.77
CA ASN A 180 2.82 -8.43 -23.46
C ASN A 180 2.50 -9.81 -22.82
N ASP A 181 2.78 -10.02 -21.53
CA ASP A 181 2.35 -11.22 -20.81
C ASP A 181 0.86 -11.16 -20.44
N ALA A 182 0.31 -9.96 -20.28
CA ALA A 182 -1.09 -9.69 -19.95
C ALA A 182 -1.60 -8.44 -20.67
N ASP A 183 -2.91 -8.29 -20.83
CA ASP A 183 -3.57 -7.07 -21.28
C ASP A 183 -4.15 -6.29 -20.11
N ILE A 184 -4.56 -7.01 -19.07
CA ILE A 184 -5.12 -6.48 -17.83
C ILE A 184 -4.41 -7.16 -16.65
N CYS A 185 -4.08 -6.38 -15.61
CA CYS A 185 -3.60 -6.92 -14.34
C CYS A 185 -4.34 -6.25 -13.17
N VAL A 186 -4.86 -7.08 -12.26
CA VAL A 186 -5.33 -6.63 -10.95
C VAL A 186 -4.16 -6.70 -9.98
N ALA A 187 -3.70 -5.56 -9.46
CA ALA A 187 -2.45 -5.47 -8.73
C ALA A 187 -2.54 -4.60 -7.47
N GLY A 188 -1.77 -4.94 -6.46
CA GLY A 188 -1.69 -4.20 -5.21
C GLY A 188 -1.33 -5.05 -4.01
N GLY A 189 -1.84 -4.67 -2.84
CA GLY A 189 -1.55 -5.40 -1.60
C GLY A 189 -2.71 -5.37 -0.61
N ALA A 190 -2.69 -6.35 0.30
CA ALA A 190 -3.66 -6.47 1.38
C ALA A 190 -2.98 -6.98 2.66
N GLU A 191 -3.42 -6.50 3.82
CA GLU A 191 -2.83 -6.88 5.11
C GLU A 191 -3.87 -6.87 6.22
N SER A 192 -3.68 -7.75 7.21
CA SER A 192 -4.52 -7.84 8.41
C SER A 192 -3.70 -8.40 9.60
N ALA A 193 -2.61 -7.69 9.93
CA ALA A 193 -1.61 -8.15 10.91
C ALA A 193 -1.84 -7.60 12.34
N ILE A 194 -2.95 -6.89 12.61
CA ILE A 194 -3.29 -6.39 13.95
C ILE A 194 -3.83 -7.56 14.78
N THR A 195 -2.92 -8.32 15.36
CA THR A 195 -3.17 -9.52 16.17
C THR A 195 -2.26 -9.50 17.41
N PRO A 196 -2.53 -10.29 18.44
CA PRO A 196 -1.66 -10.42 19.60
C PRO A 196 -0.18 -10.65 19.24
N VAL A 197 0.10 -11.63 18.35
CA VAL A 197 1.48 -11.94 17.92
C VAL A 197 2.05 -10.80 17.06
N GLY A 198 1.25 -10.22 16.18
CA GLY A 198 1.69 -9.12 15.31
C GLY A 198 2.12 -7.90 16.11
N VAL A 199 1.28 -7.44 17.03
CA VAL A 199 1.60 -6.28 17.90
C VAL A 199 2.76 -6.58 18.83
N ALA A 200 2.79 -7.77 19.48
CA ALA A 200 3.90 -8.13 20.34
C ALA A 200 5.24 -8.21 19.58
N GLY A 201 5.22 -8.80 18.38
CA GLY A 201 6.42 -8.94 17.55
C GLY A 201 7.03 -7.60 17.13
N PHE A 202 6.21 -6.68 16.61
CA PHE A 202 6.69 -5.34 16.25
C PHE A 202 7.03 -4.47 17.46
N SER A 203 6.34 -4.65 18.61
CA SER A 203 6.72 -3.99 19.89
C SER A 203 8.09 -4.46 20.37
N ALA A 204 8.39 -5.75 20.25
CA ALA A 204 9.69 -6.31 20.64
C ALA A 204 10.85 -5.74 19.79
N LEU A 205 10.57 -5.30 18.57
CA LEU A 205 11.52 -4.58 17.69
C LEU A 205 11.66 -3.10 18.07
N THR A 206 10.91 -2.61 19.08
CA THR A 206 10.83 -1.16 19.40
C THR A 206 10.45 -0.28 18.20
N ALA A 207 9.66 -0.84 17.29
CA ALA A 207 9.31 -0.19 16.03
C ALA A 207 7.97 0.55 16.09
N LEU A 208 7.12 0.25 17.08
CA LEU A 208 5.78 0.82 17.22
C LEU A 208 5.77 2.05 18.12
N SER A 209 4.88 2.99 17.79
CA SER A 209 4.59 4.13 18.64
C SER A 209 3.85 3.69 19.90
N GLU A 210 4.34 4.12 21.07
CA GLU A 210 3.73 3.91 22.39
C GLU A 210 2.85 5.11 22.81
N THR A 211 2.58 6.04 21.89
CA THR A 211 1.75 7.24 22.13
C THR A 211 0.28 6.83 22.31
N GLU A 212 -0.39 7.43 23.30
CA GLU A 212 -1.81 7.18 23.57
C GLU A 212 -2.77 8.16 22.85
N ASP A 213 -2.26 9.26 22.30
CA ASP A 213 -3.03 10.21 21.52
C ASP A 213 -3.08 9.77 20.04
N PRO A 214 -4.26 9.37 19.50
CA PRO A 214 -4.40 8.95 18.13
C PRO A 214 -3.89 9.96 17.10
N MET A 215 -4.01 11.26 17.39
CA MET A 215 -3.55 12.33 16.50
C MET A 215 -2.04 12.55 16.55
N ARG A 216 -1.34 11.96 17.53
CA ARG A 216 0.10 12.06 17.69
C ARG A 216 0.82 10.72 17.54
N ALA A 217 0.09 9.64 17.28
CA ALA A 217 0.66 8.30 17.21
C ALA A 217 1.40 8.04 15.89
N SER A 218 0.90 8.56 14.76
CA SER A 218 1.59 8.49 13.47
C SER A 218 1.82 9.91 12.94
N ILE A 219 3.04 10.40 13.13
CA ILE A 219 3.46 11.78 12.86
C ILE A 219 4.73 11.81 12.00
N PRO A 220 4.62 11.39 10.73
CA PRO A 220 5.78 11.35 9.83
C PRO A 220 6.54 12.68 9.80
N PHE A 221 7.87 12.60 9.85
CA PHE A 221 8.82 13.72 9.82
C PHE A 221 8.79 14.66 11.02
N ASP A 222 7.90 14.44 12.02
CA ASP A 222 7.85 15.23 13.25
C ASP A 222 9.09 14.94 14.13
N LYS A 223 9.60 15.96 14.83
CA LYS A 223 10.72 15.80 15.75
C LYS A 223 10.43 14.86 16.93
N ASP A 224 9.17 14.73 17.33
CA ASP A 224 8.72 13.89 18.43
C ASP A 224 8.28 12.49 17.97
N ARG A 225 8.49 12.11 16.71
CA ARG A 225 8.11 10.79 16.19
C ARG A 225 8.88 9.69 16.91
N ASN A 226 8.20 8.59 17.24
CA ASN A 226 8.77 7.54 18.09
C ASN A 226 8.46 6.12 17.63
N GLY A 227 7.90 5.94 16.44
CA GLY A 227 7.55 4.62 15.90
C GLY A 227 6.35 4.69 14.94
N PHE A 228 6.08 3.61 14.24
CA PHE A 228 4.92 3.55 13.38
C PHE A 228 3.68 3.00 14.10
N VAL A 229 2.51 3.27 13.58
CA VAL A 229 1.24 2.67 14.01
C VAL A 229 0.87 1.59 13.02
N MET A 230 0.59 0.36 13.48
CA MET A 230 0.09 -0.70 12.60
C MET A 230 -1.27 -0.35 12.02
N GLY A 231 -1.44 -0.57 10.73
CA GLY A 231 -2.72 -0.46 10.04
C GLY A 231 -3.05 -1.75 9.28
N GLU A 232 -4.27 -1.83 8.80
CA GLU A 232 -4.75 -2.95 7.98
C GLU A 232 -5.64 -2.47 6.84
N GLY A 233 -5.84 -3.31 5.83
CA GLY A 233 -6.69 -3.00 4.69
C GLY A 233 -6.20 -3.59 3.38
N ALA A 234 -6.62 -2.99 2.28
CA ALA A 234 -6.18 -3.31 0.92
C ALA A 234 -6.23 -2.08 0.02
N GLY A 235 -5.28 -2.02 -0.93
CA GLY A 235 -5.31 -1.09 -2.04
C GLY A 235 -5.03 -1.86 -3.34
N ILE A 236 -5.97 -1.78 -4.27
CA ILE A 236 -5.95 -2.55 -5.53
C ILE A 236 -6.20 -1.62 -6.71
N LEU A 237 -5.40 -1.80 -7.75
CA LEU A 237 -5.51 -1.13 -9.02
C LEU A 237 -5.83 -2.14 -10.13
N VAL A 238 -6.60 -1.71 -11.12
CA VAL A 238 -6.65 -2.37 -12.43
C VAL A 238 -5.69 -1.62 -13.34
N LEU A 239 -4.62 -2.30 -13.73
CA LEU A 239 -3.69 -1.87 -14.77
C LEU A 239 -4.11 -2.46 -16.10
N GLU A 240 -4.06 -1.66 -17.15
CA GLU A 240 -4.53 -2.06 -18.46
C GLU A 240 -3.60 -1.53 -19.56
N GLU A 241 -3.45 -2.26 -20.64
CA GLU A 241 -2.77 -1.79 -21.82
C GLU A 241 -3.54 -0.63 -22.45
N LEU A 242 -2.84 0.43 -22.83
CA LEU A 242 -3.47 1.68 -23.27
C LEU A 242 -4.41 1.52 -24.46
N GLU A 243 -4.00 0.82 -25.52
CA GLU A 243 -4.84 0.68 -26.71
C GLU A 243 -6.04 -0.25 -26.45
N HIS A 244 -5.88 -1.23 -25.54
CA HIS A 244 -6.99 -2.04 -25.03
C HIS A 244 -7.99 -1.15 -24.29
N ALA A 245 -7.55 -0.32 -23.35
CA ALA A 245 -8.37 0.61 -22.58
C ALA A 245 -9.13 1.59 -23.52
N LYS A 246 -8.43 2.18 -24.49
CA LYS A 246 -9.01 3.11 -25.47
C LYS A 246 -10.08 2.44 -26.34
N LYS A 247 -9.82 1.21 -26.81
CA LYS A 247 -10.76 0.46 -27.66
C LYS A 247 -12.11 0.25 -27.00
N ARG A 248 -12.15 0.02 -25.69
CA ARG A 248 -13.39 -0.15 -24.94
C ARG A 248 -13.93 1.15 -24.31
N GLY A 249 -13.26 2.30 -24.53
CA GLY A 249 -13.67 3.60 -24.00
C GLY A 249 -13.53 3.71 -22.47
N ALA A 250 -12.52 3.07 -21.91
CA ALA A 250 -12.27 3.06 -20.47
C ALA A 250 -11.98 4.47 -19.92
N LYS A 251 -12.43 4.72 -18.70
CA LYS A 251 -11.90 5.83 -17.89
C LYS A 251 -10.43 5.55 -17.55
N ILE A 252 -9.59 6.55 -17.68
CA ILE A 252 -8.18 6.48 -17.32
C ILE A 252 -7.90 7.46 -16.18
N TYR A 253 -7.39 6.97 -15.07
CA TYR A 253 -7.00 7.78 -13.91
C TYR A 253 -5.62 8.42 -14.08
N ALA A 254 -4.65 7.60 -14.48
CA ALA A 254 -3.26 7.97 -14.70
C ALA A 254 -2.58 6.90 -15.55
N GLU A 255 -1.38 7.19 -16.01
CA GLU A 255 -0.48 6.21 -16.64
C GLU A 255 0.61 5.81 -15.65
N VAL A 256 0.89 4.52 -15.49
CA VAL A 256 2.08 4.03 -14.80
C VAL A 256 3.23 4.11 -15.78
N VAL A 257 4.22 4.95 -15.49
CA VAL A 257 5.27 5.26 -16.45
C VAL A 257 6.65 4.77 -16.02
N GLY A 258 6.91 4.64 -14.71
CA GLY A 258 8.20 4.21 -14.20
C GLY A 258 8.08 3.29 -12.98
N TYR A 259 9.03 2.37 -12.87
CA TYR A 259 9.17 1.46 -11.75
C TYR A 259 10.65 1.22 -11.44
N GLY A 260 11.08 1.65 -10.25
CA GLY A 260 12.41 1.41 -9.72
C GLY A 260 12.37 0.44 -8.55
N ALA A 261 13.28 -0.52 -8.54
CA ALA A 261 13.42 -1.49 -7.46
C ALA A 261 14.90 -1.71 -7.15
N THR A 262 15.26 -1.65 -5.87
CA THR A 262 16.63 -1.85 -5.35
C THR A 262 16.61 -2.58 -4.02
N CYS A 263 17.79 -2.92 -3.54
CA CYS A 263 17.98 -3.47 -2.20
C CYS A 263 19.16 -2.75 -1.52
N ASP A 264 18.98 -2.37 -0.25
CA ASP A 264 20.05 -1.75 0.55
C ASP A 264 21.21 -2.72 0.84
N ALA A 265 20.91 -4.03 0.90
CA ALA A 265 21.88 -5.09 1.24
C ALA A 265 22.71 -4.76 2.48
N TYR A 266 22.07 -4.18 3.50
CA TYR A 266 22.73 -3.61 4.68
C TYR A 266 22.30 -4.29 5.99
N HIS A 267 21.02 -4.17 6.36
CA HIS A 267 20.49 -4.66 7.64
C HIS A 267 19.08 -5.22 7.49
N ILE A 268 18.66 -6.14 8.39
CA ILE A 268 17.35 -6.81 8.27
C ILE A 268 16.16 -5.86 8.53
N THR A 269 16.32 -4.80 9.32
CA THR A 269 15.24 -3.89 9.70
C THR A 269 15.55 -2.41 9.52
N SER A 270 16.83 -2.01 9.56
CA SER A 270 17.24 -0.62 9.42
C SER A 270 17.52 -0.29 7.96
N PRO A 271 16.96 0.81 7.42
CA PRO A 271 17.36 1.29 6.10
C PRO A 271 18.82 1.77 6.10
N LEU A 272 19.40 1.90 4.91
CA LEU A 272 20.77 2.38 4.74
C LEU A 272 20.83 3.88 5.08
N GLU A 273 21.73 4.25 5.99
CA GLU A 273 21.79 5.59 6.60
C GLU A 273 21.95 6.73 5.60
N ASP A 274 22.72 6.52 4.52
CA ASP A 274 22.93 7.54 3.48
C ASP A 274 21.79 7.62 2.45
N GLY A 275 20.75 6.77 2.57
CA GLY A 275 19.58 6.72 1.70
C GLY A 275 19.86 6.31 0.25
N SER A 276 21.08 5.81 -0.07
CA SER A 276 21.47 5.56 -1.46
C SER A 276 20.64 4.49 -2.17
N GLY A 277 20.17 3.45 -1.45
CA GLY A 277 19.31 2.41 -2.03
C GLY A 277 17.96 2.96 -2.47
N ALA A 278 17.29 3.71 -1.60
CA ALA A 278 16.02 4.35 -1.90
C ALA A 278 16.17 5.44 -2.98
N ALA A 279 17.24 6.27 -2.91
CA ALA A 279 17.56 7.26 -3.94
C ALA A 279 17.69 6.59 -5.32
N ARG A 280 18.43 5.49 -5.40
CA ARG A 280 18.62 4.77 -6.67
C ARG A 280 17.30 4.19 -7.21
N ALA A 281 16.39 3.74 -6.36
CA ALA A 281 15.06 3.30 -6.80
C ALA A 281 14.25 4.46 -7.41
N MET A 282 14.29 5.66 -6.82
CA MET A 282 13.66 6.87 -7.37
C MET A 282 14.28 7.27 -8.72
N GLU A 283 15.61 7.29 -8.81
CA GLU A 283 16.32 7.57 -10.06
C GLU A 283 15.92 6.59 -11.18
N LEU A 284 15.91 5.26 -10.90
CA LEU A 284 15.52 4.24 -11.87
C LEU A 284 14.10 4.43 -12.40
N ALA A 285 13.15 4.84 -11.53
CA ALA A 285 11.79 5.11 -11.94
C ALA A 285 11.71 6.34 -12.89
N MET A 286 12.51 7.38 -12.65
CA MET A 286 12.59 8.57 -13.50
C MET A 286 13.35 8.29 -14.81
N GLU A 287 14.48 7.58 -14.73
CA GLU A 287 15.30 7.22 -15.90
C GLU A 287 14.53 6.40 -16.94
N GLU A 288 13.57 5.55 -16.51
CA GLU A 288 12.79 4.72 -17.43
C GLU A 288 12.02 5.51 -18.48
N VAL A 289 11.63 6.73 -18.15
CA VAL A 289 10.83 7.62 -19.00
C VAL A 289 11.50 8.97 -19.25
N GLU A 290 12.80 9.05 -18.96
CA GLU A 290 13.63 10.24 -19.17
C GLU A 290 13.06 11.51 -18.52
N VAL A 291 12.41 11.36 -17.35
CA VAL A 291 11.84 12.46 -16.56
C VAL A 291 12.92 13.05 -15.66
N LYS A 292 12.96 14.37 -15.61
CA LYS A 292 13.84 15.10 -14.68
C LYS A 292 13.18 15.26 -13.31
N PRO A 293 13.96 15.36 -12.22
CA PRO A 293 13.42 15.57 -10.88
C PRO A 293 12.47 16.77 -10.76
N GLU A 294 12.73 17.86 -11.47
CA GLU A 294 11.91 19.09 -11.45
C GLU A 294 10.51 18.90 -12.05
N GLU A 295 10.28 17.83 -12.81
CA GLU A 295 8.98 17.51 -13.40
C GLU A 295 8.07 16.76 -12.44
N VAL A 296 8.62 16.13 -11.38
CA VAL A 296 7.85 15.41 -10.36
C VAL A 296 7.18 16.42 -9.43
N THR A 297 5.86 16.46 -9.48
CA THR A 297 5.05 17.41 -8.71
C THR A 297 4.85 16.96 -7.26
N TYR A 298 4.75 15.65 -7.02
CA TYR A 298 4.33 15.08 -5.76
C TYR A 298 5.00 13.75 -5.44
N ILE A 299 5.38 13.56 -4.19
CA ILE A 299 5.87 12.29 -3.63
C ILE A 299 4.96 11.87 -2.48
N ASN A 300 4.30 10.70 -2.61
CA ASN A 300 3.75 9.98 -1.49
C ASN A 300 4.89 9.18 -0.85
N ALA A 301 5.42 9.67 0.25
CA ALA A 301 6.57 9.11 0.91
C ALA A 301 6.23 7.82 1.66
N HIS A 302 7.23 6.98 1.87
CA HIS A 302 7.10 5.87 2.81
C HIS A 302 6.75 6.38 4.22
N GLY A 303 7.45 7.39 4.72
CA GLY A 303 7.07 8.23 5.86
C GLY A 303 6.38 7.49 7.00
N THR A 304 7.08 6.61 7.70
CA THR A 304 6.48 5.69 8.69
C THR A 304 6.30 6.29 10.07
N SER A 305 6.81 7.51 10.33
CA SER A 305 6.89 8.08 11.69
C SER A 305 7.92 7.38 12.59
N THR A 306 8.84 6.60 12.01
CA THR A 306 10.01 6.09 12.73
C THR A 306 11.18 7.04 12.56
N HIS A 307 12.02 7.15 13.60
CA HIS A 307 13.11 8.11 13.59
C HIS A 307 14.04 7.92 12.39
N HIS A 308 14.53 6.70 12.16
CA HIS A 308 15.50 6.41 11.10
C HIS A 308 14.89 6.45 9.70
N ASN A 309 13.69 5.87 9.49
CA ASN A 309 13.10 5.85 8.17
C ASN A 309 12.90 7.26 7.61
N ASP A 310 12.26 8.13 8.37
CA ASP A 310 11.87 9.45 7.88
C ASP A 310 13.10 10.33 7.60
N LEU A 311 14.12 10.21 8.45
CA LEU A 311 15.41 10.88 8.25
C LEU A 311 16.13 10.37 6.99
N PHE A 312 16.23 9.03 6.83
CA PHE A 312 16.98 8.45 5.72
C PHE A 312 16.24 8.58 4.39
N GLU A 313 14.90 8.55 4.41
CA GLU A 313 14.10 8.87 3.22
C GLU A 313 14.25 10.34 2.82
N THR A 314 14.32 11.27 3.77
CA THR A 314 14.63 12.68 3.49
C THR A 314 15.98 12.81 2.78
N ARG A 315 17.01 12.13 3.27
CA ARG A 315 18.35 12.09 2.63
C ARG A 315 18.29 11.46 1.23
N ALA A 316 17.50 10.40 1.07
CA ALA A 316 17.31 9.75 -0.23
C ALA A 316 16.64 10.68 -1.25
N ILE A 317 15.60 11.40 -0.85
CA ILE A 317 14.90 12.37 -1.71
C ILE A 317 15.88 13.49 -2.11
N LYS A 318 16.60 14.07 -1.17
CA LYS A 318 17.63 15.08 -1.47
C LYS A 318 18.69 14.56 -2.45
N LYS A 319 19.12 13.32 -2.30
CA LYS A 319 20.10 12.69 -3.18
C LYS A 319 19.59 12.47 -4.61
N ALA A 320 18.34 11.99 -4.75
CA ALA A 320 17.74 11.71 -6.06
C ALA A 320 17.27 12.97 -6.78
N PHE A 321 16.86 14.01 -6.04
CA PHE A 321 16.23 15.20 -6.61
C PHE A 321 17.17 16.43 -6.67
N GLY A 322 18.29 16.43 -5.93
CA GLY A 322 19.15 17.61 -5.83
C GLY A 322 18.37 18.86 -5.40
N ASP A 323 18.58 19.97 -6.09
CA ASP A 323 17.89 21.23 -5.79
C ASP A 323 16.36 21.17 -5.97
N ALA A 324 15.85 20.23 -6.79
CA ALA A 324 14.41 20.04 -6.98
C ALA A 324 13.71 19.50 -5.72
N ALA A 325 14.44 18.92 -4.78
CA ALA A 325 13.88 18.42 -3.52
C ALA A 325 13.20 19.51 -2.66
N GLU A 326 13.62 20.78 -2.79
CA GLU A 326 13.04 21.91 -2.07
C GLU A 326 11.64 22.29 -2.57
N HIS A 327 11.27 21.87 -3.78
CA HIS A 327 10.06 22.32 -4.46
C HIS A 327 9.00 21.21 -4.62
N VAL A 328 9.38 19.94 -4.54
CA VAL A 328 8.45 18.82 -4.64
C VAL A 328 7.55 18.75 -3.40
N LEU A 329 6.25 18.54 -3.64
CA LEU A 329 5.29 18.32 -2.55
C LEU A 329 5.44 16.90 -2.01
N ILE A 330 5.58 16.75 -0.71
CA ILE A 330 5.75 15.45 -0.04
C ILE A 330 4.67 15.29 1.01
N ASN A 331 4.12 14.09 1.16
CA ASN A 331 3.29 13.75 2.31
C ASN A 331 3.44 12.28 2.68
N SER A 332 2.82 11.88 3.79
CA SER A 332 2.62 10.48 4.12
C SER A 332 1.18 10.20 4.49
N THR A 333 0.54 9.33 3.70
CA THR A 333 -0.83 8.85 3.96
C THR A 333 -0.91 8.06 5.28
N LYS A 334 0.22 7.51 5.75
CA LYS A 334 0.30 6.79 7.03
C LYS A 334 -0.03 7.66 8.24
N SER A 335 0.06 8.97 8.13
CA SER A 335 -0.42 9.89 9.17
C SER A 335 -1.91 9.72 9.48
N MET A 336 -2.72 9.33 8.49
CA MET A 336 -4.17 9.17 8.58
C MET A 336 -4.61 7.75 8.93
N ILE A 337 -3.92 6.75 8.40
CA ILE A 337 -4.39 5.34 8.41
C ILE A 337 -3.45 4.38 9.13
N GLY A 338 -2.28 4.86 9.60
CA GLY A 338 -1.20 4.00 10.06
C GLY A 338 -0.47 3.30 8.90
N HIS A 339 0.43 2.40 9.24
CA HIS A 339 1.22 1.64 8.27
C HIS A 339 0.53 0.30 7.96
N LEU A 340 -0.02 0.17 6.76
CA LEU A 340 -0.74 -1.03 6.32
C LEU A 340 0.20 -2.17 5.84
N LEU A 341 1.48 -2.10 6.17
CA LEU A 341 2.50 -3.11 5.83
C LEU A 341 2.46 -3.49 4.34
N GLY A 342 2.16 -4.74 4.00
CA GLY A 342 2.10 -5.18 2.61
C GLY A 342 1.01 -4.54 1.76
N ALA A 343 -0.02 -3.96 2.38
CA ALA A 343 -1.08 -3.22 1.68
C ALA A 343 -0.70 -1.74 1.40
N ALA A 344 0.29 -1.20 2.12
CA ALA A 344 0.60 0.24 2.11
C ALA A 344 0.79 0.80 0.70
N GLY A 345 1.68 0.20 -0.10
CA GLY A 345 1.96 0.68 -1.45
C GLY A 345 0.77 0.62 -2.41
N GLY A 346 -0.16 -0.34 -2.20
CA GLY A 346 -1.41 -0.40 -2.96
C GLY A 346 -2.34 0.78 -2.66
N VAL A 347 -2.52 1.10 -1.38
CA VAL A 347 -3.34 2.24 -0.94
C VAL A 347 -2.71 3.57 -1.34
N GLU A 348 -1.40 3.70 -1.22
CA GLU A 348 -0.64 4.89 -1.62
C GLU A 348 -0.68 5.13 -3.14
N ALA A 349 -0.68 4.06 -3.95
CA ALA A 349 -0.88 4.16 -5.39
C ALA A 349 -2.30 4.64 -5.74
N VAL A 350 -3.34 4.22 -4.99
CA VAL A 350 -4.70 4.77 -5.12
C VAL A 350 -4.70 6.28 -4.81
N VAL A 351 -3.99 6.70 -3.76
CA VAL A 351 -3.83 8.14 -3.43
C VAL A 351 -3.16 8.90 -4.55
N CYS A 352 -2.05 8.39 -5.11
CA CYS A 352 -1.35 9.03 -6.24
C CYS A 352 -2.27 9.19 -7.47
N ALA A 353 -3.02 8.14 -7.84
CA ALA A 353 -3.97 8.20 -8.95
C ALA A 353 -5.08 9.22 -8.73
N LYS A 354 -5.63 9.29 -7.52
CA LYS A 354 -6.65 10.27 -7.12
C LYS A 354 -6.09 11.70 -7.04
N SER A 355 -4.86 11.86 -6.55
CA SER A 355 -4.19 13.18 -6.51
C SER A 355 -3.98 13.74 -7.91
N ILE A 356 -3.59 12.91 -8.87
CA ILE A 356 -3.47 13.30 -10.29
C ILE A 356 -4.83 13.67 -10.87
N GLN A 357 -5.87 12.85 -10.62
CA GLN A 357 -7.20 13.08 -11.17
C GLN A 357 -7.81 14.39 -10.66
N ASP A 358 -7.70 14.64 -9.34
CA ASP A 358 -8.43 15.72 -8.67
C ASP A 358 -7.60 16.99 -8.48
N GLY A 359 -6.29 16.96 -8.80
CA GLY A 359 -5.39 18.10 -8.57
C GLY A 359 -5.24 18.44 -7.08
N PHE A 360 -5.16 17.41 -6.23
CA PHE A 360 -5.20 17.57 -4.78
C PHE A 360 -4.14 16.70 -4.09
N VAL A 361 -3.24 17.35 -3.35
CA VAL A 361 -2.23 16.70 -2.50
C VAL A 361 -2.65 16.87 -1.04
N HIS A 362 -2.93 15.78 -0.34
CA HIS A 362 -3.40 15.84 1.04
C HIS A 362 -2.29 16.24 2.02
N GLN A 363 -2.69 16.76 3.17
CA GLN A 363 -1.77 17.12 4.24
C GLN A 363 -1.25 15.86 4.98
N THR A 364 -0.06 15.97 5.57
CA THR A 364 0.42 15.07 6.62
C THR A 364 -0.19 15.55 7.94
N ILE A 365 -1.14 14.78 8.50
CA ILE A 365 -1.83 15.16 9.73
C ILE A 365 -0.99 14.82 10.98
N GLY A 366 -1.28 15.45 12.10
CA GLY A 366 -0.66 15.18 13.39
C GLY A 366 0.73 15.79 13.56
N THR A 367 1.53 15.90 12.52
CA THR A 367 2.86 16.55 12.52
C THR A 367 2.70 18.05 12.80
N LYS A 368 3.45 18.54 13.80
CA LYS A 368 3.40 19.96 14.25
C LYS A 368 4.68 20.69 13.93
N GLU A 369 5.81 20.06 14.16
CA GLU A 369 7.15 20.62 13.95
C GLU A 369 8.05 19.52 13.42
N THR A 370 8.67 19.75 12.26
CA THR A 370 9.58 18.78 11.66
C THR A 370 10.88 18.65 12.46
N ASP A 371 11.49 17.47 12.37
CA ASP A 371 12.86 17.26 12.77
C ASP A 371 13.79 18.20 11.96
N GLU A 372 14.83 18.77 12.57
CA GLU A 372 15.76 19.71 11.91
C GLU A 372 16.41 19.13 10.65
N GLU A 373 16.63 17.81 10.61
CA GLU A 373 17.17 17.11 9.43
C GLU A 373 16.09 16.69 8.42
N CYS A 374 14.80 16.79 8.77
CA CYS A 374 13.64 16.60 7.90
C CYS A 374 13.10 17.96 7.45
N ASP A 375 13.81 18.63 6.54
CA ASP A 375 13.65 20.04 6.16
C ASP A 375 13.05 20.25 4.76
N LEU A 376 12.29 19.26 4.24
CA LEU A 376 11.60 19.35 2.96
C LEU A 376 10.13 19.78 3.11
N ASN A 377 9.41 19.92 2.00
CA ASN A 377 8.00 20.34 2.00
C ASN A 377 7.06 19.14 2.22
N TYR A 378 6.75 18.80 3.46
CA TYR A 378 5.92 17.66 3.85
C TYR A 378 4.41 17.92 3.88
N CYS A 379 3.93 19.00 3.28
CA CYS A 379 2.51 19.37 3.25
C CYS A 379 1.87 19.37 4.64
N ILE A 380 2.51 20.03 5.62
CA ILE A 380 2.03 20.09 7.00
C ILE A 380 1.00 21.20 7.14
N GLY A 381 -0.07 20.94 7.92
CA GLY A 381 -1.09 21.91 8.32
C GLY A 381 -2.20 22.15 7.32
N ALA A 382 -1.98 21.98 6.02
CA ALA A 382 -3.02 22.15 5.01
C ALA A 382 -2.74 21.28 3.77
N PRO A 383 -3.78 20.82 3.05
CA PRO A 383 -3.62 20.23 1.73
C PRO A 383 -3.23 21.27 0.69
N VAL A 384 -2.72 20.83 -0.44
CA VAL A 384 -2.34 21.70 -1.56
C VAL A 384 -3.16 21.34 -2.79
N GLU A 385 -3.87 22.33 -3.36
CA GLU A 385 -4.52 22.19 -4.67
C GLU A 385 -3.54 22.62 -5.76
N THR A 386 -3.22 21.71 -6.68
CA THR A 386 -2.26 21.94 -7.76
C THR A 386 -2.47 20.94 -8.89
N ASP A 387 -2.02 21.28 -10.10
CA ASP A 387 -2.00 20.34 -11.24
C ASP A 387 -0.89 19.30 -11.02
N VAL A 388 -1.26 18.13 -10.50
CA VAL A 388 -0.34 17.02 -10.28
C VAL A 388 -0.05 16.31 -11.61
N LYS A 389 1.06 16.65 -12.24
CA LYS A 389 1.46 16.06 -13.54
C LYS A 389 2.15 14.71 -13.39
N LEU A 390 3.01 14.62 -12.40
CA LEU A 390 3.77 13.42 -12.05
C LEU A 390 3.70 13.20 -10.55
N ALA A 391 3.28 12.02 -10.13
CA ALA A 391 3.25 11.58 -8.75
C ALA A 391 4.17 10.36 -8.56
N MET A 392 4.98 10.37 -7.53
CA MET A 392 5.86 9.27 -7.14
C MET A 392 5.35 8.62 -5.85
N SER A 393 5.40 7.29 -5.73
CA SER A 393 5.09 6.57 -4.52
C SER A 393 6.30 5.74 -4.08
N ASN A 394 6.78 5.98 -2.86
CA ASN A 394 7.92 5.29 -2.29
C ASN A 394 7.49 4.24 -1.28
N SER A 395 8.07 3.06 -1.35
CA SER A 395 7.92 2.02 -0.33
C SER A 395 9.28 1.45 0.05
N LEU A 396 9.58 1.48 1.34
CA LEU A 396 10.81 0.96 1.92
C LEU A 396 10.45 -0.16 2.89
N GLY A 397 11.02 -1.35 2.72
CA GLY A 397 10.63 -2.54 3.48
C GLY A 397 11.78 -3.16 4.26
N PHE A 398 11.45 -3.84 5.36
CA PHE A 398 12.40 -4.70 6.06
C PHE A 398 13.08 -5.67 5.09
N GLY A 399 14.37 -5.94 5.30
CA GLY A 399 15.22 -6.64 4.34
C GLY A 399 15.92 -5.70 3.35
N GLY A 400 15.71 -4.38 3.48
CA GLY A 400 16.29 -3.36 2.59
C GLY A 400 15.58 -3.27 1.23
N HIS A 401 14.34 -3.71 1.13
CA HIS A 401 13.56 -3.62 -0.10
C HIS A 401 13.11 -2.19 -0.36
N ASN A 402 13.52 -1.62 -1.49
CA ASN A 402 13.10 -0.30 -1.96
C ASN A 402 12.32 -0.46 -3.26
N ALA A 403 11.11 0.08 -3.33
CA ALA A 403 10.25 0.08 -4.50
C ALA A 403 9.63 1.45 -4.72
N VAL A 404 9.70 1.95 -5.94
CA VAL A 404 9.21 3.26 -6.34
C VAL A 404 8.38 3.12 -7.61
N LEU A 405 7.18 3.71 -7.61
CA LEU A 405 6.32 3.84 -8.78
C LEU A 405 6.22 5.31 -9.19
N LEU A 406 6.21 5.56 -10.49
CA LEU A 406 5.98 6.88 -11.06
C LEU A 406 4.72 6.85 -11.92
N PHE A 407 3.80 7.77 -11.61
CA PHE A 407 2.52 7.94 -12.27
C PHE A 407 2.49 9.27 -13.00
N ARG A 408 1.93 9.28 -14.21
CA ARG A 408 1.78 10.46 -15.04
C ARG A 408 0.31 10.74 -15.32
N LYS A 409 -0.07 12.01 -15.30
CA LYS A 409 -1.38 12.46 -15.79
C LYS A 409 -1.55 12.02 -17.24
N TYR A 410 -2.66 11.33 -17.50
CA TYR A 410 -3.02 10.95 -18.88
C TYR A 410 -3.66 12.14 -19.58
N GLU A 411 -3.17 12.44 -20.78
CA GLU A 411 -3.65 13.51 -21.68
C GLU A 411 -4.31 12.93 -22.93
#